data_9fa2b7896b4fa19d43a2f24c75312a74
#
_entry.id   9fa2b7896b4fa19d43a2f24c75312a74
#
_cell.length_a   1.000
_cell.length_b   1.000
_cell.length_c   1.000
_cell.angle_alpha   90.00
_cell.angle_beta   90.00
_cell.angle_gamma   90.00
#
_symmetry.space_group_name_H-M   'P 1'
#
loop_
_entity.id
_entity.type
_entity.pdbx_description
1 polymer ?
#
loop_
_entity_poly.entity_id
_entity_poly.type
_entity_poly.pdbx_seq_one_letter_code
_entity_poly.pdbx_strand_id
1 'polypeptide(L)'
;MHATRAVSPETRRRLDRIGGIALGLAPILGCLLVVLGAKLWLIATHGSPTPFWDQWDAEAVLIYPAWLQGRLGLAELLAPHVDHRILFTRLLALGLLALQDRWDTILQMVVGAILHVGTLAMVLVLLVRGLGAAERLALCCFAALVLGLPFGADNTLWGFQSQFYFLLLLSIAGLALLIPAPAFGLRWWIGLVIASAAYLGMASGGIALLAMLVVAVLQIAAGQRRGAREWAALPVYVWLFVASWLLLPAIPGNDALRPATAMAFLRSLLAAGAWPVLVPQVNLALLAVVALVVQAPVVLVVLALWRERPALRHHGWLLVGLWIWIALQALAIVYGRGAAFPSSRYLDVFAVGLVLNVAILLWALRRSGPAGRWLAVAAAAWVLVVGLGAGRWFTGSTLFEIAQRRDMAAIQTERVKAYLASGDIRELQERPPLHIPYPTAERLAFALAQPGIRELLPPVLLGRDEAEEPRAGLAGFVARQQASLLKRGPMIGVLGLAILLAAGILRLRGGSRDDEAV
;
A
#
# COMPACT_ATOMS: atom_id res chain seq x y z
N MET A 1 56.44 15.26 -11.47
CA MET A 1 55.41 16.14 -12.03
C MET A 1 54.27 15.26 -12.55
N HIS A 2 53.22 15.09 -11.75
CA HIS A 2 51.98 14.42 -12.20
C HIS A 2 51.08 15.47 -12.85
N ALA A 3 50.96 15.42 -14.17
CA ALA A 3 49.99 16.25 -14.90
C ALA A 3 48.57 15.74 -14.59
N THR A 4 47.83 16.49 -13.79
CA THR A 4 46.40 16.29 -13.61
C THR A 4 45.73 16.54 -14.96
N ARG A 5 45.28 15.47 -15.63
CA ARG A 5 44.47 15.56 -16.86
C ARG A 5 43.19 16.37 -16.55
N ALA A 6 43.09 17.55 -17.11
CA ALA A 6 41.89 18.36 -17.01
C ALA A 6 40.70 17.62 -17.67
N VAL A 7 39.62 17.41 -16.90
CA VAL A 7 38.37 16.80 -17.40
C VAL A 7 37.80 17.70 -18.48
N SER A 8 37.44 17.14 -19.65
CA SER A 8 36.88 17.92 -20.76
C SER A 8 35.58 18.63 -20.35
N PRO A 9 35.27 19.81 -20.91
CA PRO A 9 34.02 20.55 -20.61
C PRO A 9 32.75 19.72 -20.81
N GLU A 10 32.77 18.82 -21.76
CA GLU A 10 31.64 17.92 -22.08
C GLU A 10 31.47 16.83 -21.01
N THR A 11 32.56 16.23 -20.53
CA THR A 11 32.58 15.27 -19.44
C THR A 11 32.13 15.94 -18.14
N ARG A 12 32.52 17.18 -17.88
CA ARG A 12 32.10 17.95 -16.73
C ARG A 12 30.59 18.22 -16.74
N ARG A 13 30.02 18.69 -17.87
CA ARG A 13 28.58 18.87 -18.05
C ARG A 13 27.80 17.56 -17.89
N ARG A 14 28.36 16.44 -18.35
CA ARG A 14 27.75 15.11 -18.20
C ARG A 14 27.73 14.67 -16.74
N LEU A 15 28.83 14.87 -16.00
CA LEU A 15 28.94 14.58 -14.57
C LEU A 15 28.00 15.47 -13.75
N ASP A 16 27.91 16.77 -14.07
CA ASP A 16 27.01 17.70 -13.40
C ASP A 16 25.54 17.32 -13.64
N ARG A 17 25.21 16.89 -14.85
CA ARG A 17 23.86 16.40 -15.17
C ARG A 17 23.51 15.09 -14.43
N ILE A 18 24.44 14.14 -14.37
CA ILE A 18 24.27 12.89 -13.62
C ILE A 18 24.16 13.20 -12.12
N GLY A 19 25.01 14.07 -11.60
CA GLY A 19 24.97 14.54 -10.21
C GLY A 19 23.63 15.19 -9.85
N GLY A 20 23.11 16.04 -10.74
CA GLY A 20 21.78 16.68 -10.56
C GLY A 20 20.62 15.69 -10.56
N ILE A 21 20.66 14.67 -11.42
CA ILE A 21 19.65 13.58 -11.43
C ILE A 21 19.78 12.74 -10.17
N ALA A 22 20.98 12.35 -9.78
CA ALA A 22 21.22 11.55 -8.59
C ALA A 22 20.76 12.27 -7.31
N LEU A 23 21.08 13.56 -7.17
CA LEU A 23 20.62 14.40 -6.06
C LEU A 23 19.09 14.57 -6.07
N GLY A 24 18.46 14.60 -7.25
CA GLY A 24 17.00 14.66 -7.39
C GLY A 24 16.27 13.38 -6.97
N LEU A 25 16.91 12.22 -7.10
CA LEU A 25 16.34 10.91 -6.75
C LEU A 25 16.73 10.45 -5.34
N ALA A 26 17.80 10.98 -4.76
CA ALA A 26 18.29 10.57 -3.45
C ALA A 26 17.23 10.61 -2.34
N PRO A 27 16.37 11.66 -2.21
CA PRO A 27 15.33 11.66 -1.19
C PRO A 27 14.31 10.53 -1.37
N ILE A 28 13.93 10.22 -2.62
CA ILE A 28 13.01 9.10 -2.91
C ILE A 28 13.65 7.79 -2.49
N LEU A 29 14.89 7.53 -2.91
CA LEU A 29 15.63 6.33 -2.54
C LEU A 29 15.78 6.21 -1.01
N GLY A 30 16.14 7.30 -0.34
CA GLY A 30 16.26 7.34 1.12
C GLY A 30 14.93 6.96 1.81
N CYS A 31 13.82 7.55 1.39
CA CYS A 31 12.49 7.21 1.88
C CYS A 31 12.16 5.73 1.67
N LEU A 32 12.36 5.20 0.46
CA LEU A 32 12.06 3.80 0.13
C LEU A 32 12.90 2.81 0.94
N LEU A 33 14.17 3.12 1.19
CA LEU A 33 15.04 2.30 2.02
C LEU A 33 14.63 2.34 3.50
N VAL A 34 14.16 3.48 4.02
CA VAL A 34 13.58 3.55 5.37
C VAL A 34 12.37 2.64 5.48
N VAL A 35 11.43 2.73 4.54
CA VAL A 35 10.20 1.92 4.55
C VAL A 35 10.52 0.43 4.38
N LEU A 36 11.42 0.07 3.45
CA LEU A 36 11.84 -1.31 3.25
C LEU A 36 12.51 -1.87 4.50
N GLY A 37 13.45 -1.13 5.08
CA GLY A 37 14.16 -1.54 6.29
C GLY A 37 13.23 -1.76 7.47
N ALA A 38 12.25 -0.86 7.68
CA ALA A 38 11.23 -0.99 8.72
C ALA A 38 10.36 -2.26 8.51
N LYS A 39 9.90 -2.53 7.29
CA LYS A 39 9.11 -3.73 6.98
C LYS A 39 9.92 -5.02 7.15
N LEU A 40 11.17 -5.06 6.67
CA LEU A 40 12.05 -6.22 6.83
C LEU A 40 12.36 -6.49 8.31
N TRP A 41 12.60 -5.44 9.09
CA TRP A 41 12.78 -5.57 10.54
C TRP A 41 11.52 -6.11 11.22
N LEU A 42 10.33 -5.60 10.86
CA LEU A 42 9.07 -6.07 11.40
C LEU A 42 8.84 -7.56 11.08
N ILE A 43 9.10 -7.99 9.84
CA ILE A 43 9.00 -9.40 9.44
C ILE A 43 10.00 -10.27 10.21
N ALA A 44 11.26 -9.82 10.33
CA ALA A 44 12.30 -10.56 11.04
C ALA A 44 11.98 -10.78 12.53
N THR A 45 11.28 -9.83 13.16
CA THR A 45 11.00 -9.85 14.60
C THR A 45 9.62 -10.41 14.97
N HIS A 46 8.64 -10.32 14.05
CA HIS A 46 7.22 -10.63 14.34
C HIS A 46 6.56 -11.51 13.27
N GLY A 47 7.27 -11.84 12.18
CA GLY A 47 6.76 -12.75 11.14
C GLY A 47 6.55 -14.15 11.67
N SER A 48 5.51 -14.83 11.19
CA SER A 48 5.19 -16.21 11.55
C SER A 48 5.34 -17.14 10.35
N PRO A 49 5.98 -18.29 10.50
CA PRO A 49 6.00 -19.32 9.47
C PRO A 49 4.65 -20.04 9.33
N THR A 50 3.75 -19.90 10.31
CA THR A 50 2.43 -20.52 10.28
C THR A 50 1.49 -19.74 9.35
N PRO A 51 0.90 -20.38 8.34
CA PRO A 51 -0.13 -19.75 7.51
C PRO A 51 -1.30 -19.28 8.37
N PHE A 52 -1.97 -18.19 7.94
CA PHE A 52 -2.96 -17.52 8.77
C PHE A 52 -4.25 -17.22 8.00
N TRP A 53 -5.40 -17.51 8.60
CA TRP A 53 -6.76 -17.20 8.12
C TRP A 53 -6.97 -17.56 6.64
N ASP A 54 -7.15 -16.54 5.79
CA ASP A 54 -7.51 -16.67 4.38
C ASP A 54 -6.50 -17.50 3.56
N GLN A 55 -5.24 -17.64 4.04
CA GLN A 55 -4.26 -18.51 3.40
C GLN A 55 -4.70 -19.98 3.40
N TRP A 56 -5.33 -20.43 4.46
CA TRP A 56 -5.82 -21.81 4.53
C TRP A 56 -6.88 -22.11 3.49
N ASP A 57 -7.83 -21.19 3.27
CA ASP A 57 -8.87 -21.41 2.25
C ASP A 57 -8.36 -21.14 0.84
N ALA A 58 -7.69 -20.01 0.62
CA ALA A 58 -7.30 -19.59 -0.71
C ALA A 58 -6.12 -20.38 -1.27
N GLU A 59 -5.18 -20.77 -0.41
CA GLU A 59 -3.95 -21.44 -0.81
C GLU A 59 -4.05 -22.96 -0.55
N ALA A 60 -4.26 -23.40 0.71
CA ALA A 60 -4.24 -24.82 1.06
C ALA A 60 -5.46 -25.61 0.57
N VAL A 61 -6.65 -25.00 0.52
CA VAL A 61 -7.85 -25.72 0.07
C VAL A 61 -8.05 -25.60 -1.44
N LEU A 62 -7.75 -24.42 -2.02
CA LEU A 62 -8.13 -24.16 -3.41
C LEU A 62 -6.97 -24.35 -4.39
N ILE A 63 -5.91 -23.52 -4.31
CA ILE A 63 -4.94 -23.45 -5.41
C ILE A 63 -3.79 -24.48 -5.31
N TYR A 64 -3.29 -24.78 -4.12
CA TYR A 64 -2.15 -25.69 -3.98
C TYR A 64 -2.50 -27.15 -4.31
N PRO A 65 -3.62 -27.72 -3.80
CA PRO A 65 -4.02 -29.07 -4.21
C PRO A 65 -4.33 -29.16 -5.70
N ALA A 66 -4.95 -28.14 -6.29
CA ALA A 66 -5.22 -28.08 -7.73
C ALA A 66 -3.92 -28.03 -8.55
N TRP A 67 -2.93 -27.27 -8.10
CA TRP A 67 -1.60 -27.19 -8.71
C TRP A 67 -0.86 -28.53 -8.64
N LEU A 68 -0.77 -29.13 -7.45
CA LEU A 68 -0.07 -30.39 -7.22
C LEU A 68 -0.67 -31.57 -8.04
N GLN A 69 -1.96 -31.53 -8.29
CA GLN A 69 -2.68 -32.54 -9.08
C GLN A 69 -2.75 -32.21 -10.58
N GLY A 70 -2.11 -31.13 -11.04
CA GLY A 70 -2.14 -30.71 -12.45
C GLY A 70 -3.53 -30.24 -12.94
N ARG A 71 -4.45 -29.89 -12.04
CA ARG A 71 -5.84 -29.51 -12.35
C ARG A 71 -6.10 -28.00 -12.28
N LEU A 72 -5.06 -27.20 -11.96
CA LEU A 72 -5.21 -25.76 -11.82
C LEU A 72 -5.64 -25.12 -13.14
N GLY A 73 -6.78 -24.44 -13.13
CA GLY A 73 -7.33 -23.73 -14.27
C GLY A 73 -7.74 -22.30 -13.93
N LEU A 74 -8.37 -21.64 -14.90
CA LEU A 74 -8.90 -20.28 -14.71
C LEU A 74 -10.02 -20.25 -13.67
N ALA A 75 -10.75 -21.34 -13.48
CA ALA A 75 -11.82 -21.45 -12.50
C ALA A 75 -11.29 -21.24 -11.07
N GLU A 76 -10.20 -21.92 -10.70
CA GLU A 76 -9.56 -21.82 -9.40
C GLU A 76 -8.90 -20.44 -9.23
N LEU A 77 -8.21 -19.96 -10.27
CA LEU A 77 -7.54 -18.66 -10.23
C LEU A 77 -8.51 -17.49 -10.06
N LEU A 78 -9.67 -17.56 -10.71
CA LEU A 78 -10.71 -16.51 -10.67
C LEU A 78 -11.84 -16.80 -9.68
N ALA A 79 -11.77 -17.90 -8.93
CA ALA A 79 -12.77 -18.24 -7.92
C ALA A 79 -12.94 -17.09 -6.91
N PRO A 80 -14.16 -16.81 -6.45
CA PRO A 80 -14.37 -15.86 -5.37
C PRO A 80 -13.59 -16.25 -4.11
N HIS A 81 -13.08 -15.25 -3.40
CA HIS A 81 -12.57 -15.39 -2.04
C HIS A 81 -13.17 -14.29 -1.21
N VAL A 82 -14.07 -14.63 -0.31
CA VAL A 82 -14.94 -13.66 0.35
C VAL A 82 -15.55 -12.73 -0.70
N ASP A 83 -15.46 -11.41 -0.58
CA ASP A 83 -16.00 -10.43 -1.53
C ASP A 83 -15.07 -10.16 -2.74
N HIS A 84 -13.91 -10.85 -2.85
CA HIS A 84 -12.83 -10.46 -3.73
C HIS A 84 -12.51 -11.55 -4.79
N ARG A 85 -11.87 -11.12 -5.89
CA ARG A 85 -11.17 -12.01 -6.83
C ARG A 85 -9.70 -11.69 -6.74
N ILE A 86 -8.93 -12.52 -6.05
CA ILE A 86 -7.54 -12.26 -5.67
C ILE A 86 -6.54 -12.90 -6.65
N LEU A 87 -6.77 -12.73 -7.96
CA LEU A 87 -5.97 -13.37 -9.01
C LEU A 87 -4.47 -13.13 -8.82
N PHE A 88 -4.06 -11.88 -8.64
CA PHE A 88 -2.63 -11.54 -8.54
C PHE A 88 -1.98 -12.10 -7.28
N THR A 89 -2.71 -12.14 -6.17
CA THR A 89 -2.24 -12.77 -4.92
C THR A 89 -2.07 -14.27 -5.11
N ARG A 90 -3.00 -14.95 -5.78
CA ARG A 90 -2.90 -16.39 -6.11
C ARG A 90 -1.74 -16.69 -7.04
N LEU A 91 -1.57 -15.90 -8.10
CA LEU A 91 -0.43 -16.04 -9.01
C LEU A 91 0.90 -15.82 -8.28
N LEU A 92 0.97 -14.85 -7.36
CA LEU A 92 2.15 -14.64 -6.53
C LEU A 92 2.42 -15.85 -5.63
N ALA A 93 1.41 -16.35 -4.92
CA ALA A 93 1.52 -17.51 -4.03
C ALA A 93 2.00 -18.75 -4.80
N LEU A 94 1.41 -19.04 -5.97
CA LEU A 94 1.81 -20.14 -6.85
C LEU A 94 3.23 -19.97 -7.39
N GLY A 95 3.60 -18.76 -7.82
CA GLY A 95 4.96 -18.47 -8.30
C GLY A 95 6.01 -18.70 -7.21
N LEU A 96 5.71 -18.32 -5.97
CA LEU A 96 6.60 -18.53 -4.82
C LEU A 96 6.64 -20.01 -4.42
N LEU A 97 5.51 -20.72 -4.47
CA LEU A 97 5.47 -22.16 -4.27
C LEU A 97 6.31 -22.89 -5.31
N ALA A 98 6.13 -22.60 -6.59
CA ALA A 98 6.89 -23.21 -7.68
C ALA A 98 8.39 -22.92 -7.61
N LEU A 99 8.78 -21.78 -6.99
CA LEU A 99 10.16 -21.38 -6.79
C LEU A 99 10.83 -22.10 -5.61
N GLN A 100 10.07 -22.49 -4.59
CA GLN A 100 10.58 -22.99 -3.31
C GLN A 100 10.21 -24.46 -3.03
N ASP A 101 9.26 -25.03 -3.78
CA ASP A 101 8.63 -26.33 -3.50
C ASP A 101 8.12 -26.46 -2.05
N ARG A 102 7.82 -25.29 -1.42
CA ARG A 102 7.41 -25.18 -0.02
C ARG A 102 6.53 -23.95 0.18
N TRP A 103 5.58 -24.05 1.10
CA TRP A 103 4.75 -22.93 1.53
C TRP A 103 5.51 -22.02 2.52
N ASP A 104 6.24 -21.07 1.97
CA ASP A 104 7.07 -20.14 2.75
C ASP A 104 6.33 -18.81 2.96
N THR A 105 5.63 -18.69 4.09
CA THR A 105 4.86 -17.48 4.44
C THR A 105 5.77 -16.28 4.70
N ILE A 106 6.98 -16.50 5.21
CA ILE A 106 7.96 -15.41 5.43
C ILE A 106 8.42 -14.85 4.08
N LEU A 107 8.67 -15.71 3.08
CA LEU A 107 8.99 -15.24 1.73
C LEU A 107 7.84 -14.44 1.11
N GLN A 108 6.58 -14.88 1.30
CA GLN A 108 5.41 -14.12 0.86
C GLN A 108 5.38 -12.72 1.50
N MET A 109 5.67 -12.60 2.80
CA MET A 109 5.77 -11.30 3.50
C MET A 109 6.89 -10.42 2.92
N VAL A 110 8.08 -10.97 2.69
CA VAL A 110 9.24 -10.24 2.13
C VAL A 110 8.93 -9.75 0.71
N VAL A 111 8.36 -10.60 -0.14
CA VAL A 111 7.99 -10.22 -1.51
C VAL A 111 6.85 -9.21 -1.49
N GLY A 112 5.87 -9.34 -0.59
CA GLY A 112 4.83 -8.36 -0.33
C GLY A 112 5.41 -6.99 0.07
N ALA A 113 6.40 -6.96 0.96
CA ALA A 113 7.11 -5.73 1.36
C ALA A 113 7.81 -5.06 0.16
N ILE A 114 8.50 -5.84 -0.69
CA ILE A 114 9.15 -5.34 -1.91
C ILE A 114 8.11 -4.78 -2.90
N LEU A 115 6.99 -5.48 -3.09
CA LEU A 115 5.89 -5.03 -3.95
C LEU A 115 5.32 -3.69 -3.44
N HIS A 116 5.09 -3.57 -2.12
CA HIS A 116 4.61 -2.31 -1.53
C HIS A 116 5.61 -1.18 -1.76
N VAL A 117 6.89 -1.38 -1.48
CA VAL A 117 7.93 -0.37 -1.68
C VAL A 117 8.05 0.03 -3.16
N GLY A 118 7.93 -0.92 -4.10
CA GLY A 118 7.85 -0.63 -5.53
C GLY A 118 6.63 0.22 -5.90
N THR A 119 5.47 -0.07 -5.29
CA THR A 119 4.26 0.74 -5.44
C THR A 119 4.46 2.16 -4.90
N LEU A 120 5.07 2.30 -3.72
CA LEU A 120 5.39 3.60 -3.13
C LEU A 120 6.42 4.39 -3.95
N ALA A 121 7.37 3.71 -4.59
CA ALA A 121 8.30 4.34 -5.53
C ALA A 121 7.54 5.01 -6.68
N MET A 122 6.58 4.33 -7.29
CA MET A 122 5.71 4.88 -8.31
C MET A 122 4.92 6.09 -7.77
N VAL A 123 4.30 5.96 -6.60
CA VAL A 123 3.53 7.05 -5.95
C VAL A 123 4.41 8.28 -5.74
N LEU A 124 5.59 8.11 -5.13
CA LEU A 124 6.51 9.22 -4.88
C LEU A 124 6.98 9.88 -6.17
N VAL A 125 7.35 9.10 -7.20
CA VAL A 125 7.74 9.63 -8.52
C VAL A 125 6.60 10.45 -9.15
N LEU A 126 5.36 10.04 -8.95
CA LEU A 126 4.20 10.81 -9.40
C LEU A 126 4.03 12.11 -8.59
N LEU A 127 4.12 12.05 -7.27
CA LEU A 127 3.84 13.18 -6.38
C LEU A 127 4.93 14.26 -6.40
N VAL A 128 6.20 13.90 -6.59
CA VAL A 128 7.30 14.90 -6.65
C VAL A 128 7.33 15.73 -7.93
N ARG A 129 6.49 15.41 -8.91
CA ARG A 129 6.42 16.18 -10.16
C ARG A 129 6.00 17.62 -9.89
N GLY A 130 6.76 18.56 -10.41
CA GLY A 130 6.51 19.98 -10.20
C GLY A 130 6.95 20.52 -8.82
N LEU A 131 7.52 19.69 -7.94
CA LEU A 131 8.14 20.14 -6.68
C LEU A 131 9.61 20.48 -6.89
N GLY A 132 10.11 21.48 -6.16
CA GLY A 132 11.52 21.79 -6.07
C GLY A 132 12.27 20.79 -5.20
N ALA A 133 13.57 20.94 -5.08
CA ALA A 133 14.38 19.96 -4.35
C ALA A 133 14.13 19.99 -2.83
N ALA A 134 13.76 21.17 -2.22
CA ALA A 134 13.39 21.24 -0.81
C ALA A 134 12.07 20.55 -0.54
N GLU A 135 11.09 20.83 -1.36
CA GLU A 135 9.77 20.25 -1.23
C GLU A 135 9.80 18.73 -1.47
N ARG A 136 10.65 18.26 -2.40
CA ARG A 136 10.86 16.81 -2.59
C ARG A 136 11.46 16.16 -1.34
N LEU A 137 12.46 16.77 -0.76
CA LEU A 137 13.07 16.29 0.48
C LEU A 137 12.05 16.29 1.61
N ALA A 138 11.31 17.38 1.81
CA ALA A 138 10.28 17.49 2.85
C ALA A 138 9.18 16.42 2.68
N LEU A 139 8.69 16.21 1.43
CA LEU A 139 7.73 15.16 1.12
C LEU A 139 8.29 13.77 1.42
N CYS A 140 9.54 13.48 1.03
CA CYS A 140 10.15 12.18 1.25
C CYS A 140 10.44 11.92 2.74
N CYS A 141 10.82 12.95 3.52
CA CYS A 141 10.97 12.82 4.98
C CYS A 141 9.63 12.53 5.66
N PHE A 142 8.56 13.25 5.29
CA PHE A 142 7.22 12.97 5.81
C PHE A 142 6.72 11.57 5.39
N ALA A 143 6.92 11.21 4.13
CA ALA A 143 6.56 9.87 3.63
C ALA A 143 7.35 8.77 4.36
N ALA A 144 8.66 8.96 4.58
CA ALA A 144 9.46 8.01 5.34
C ALA A 144 8.95 7.82 6.78
N LEU A 145 8.52 8.92 7.43
CA LEU A 145 7.92 8.87 8.76
C LEU A 145 6.59 8.08 8.74
N VAL A 146 5.64 8.49 7.90
CA VAL A 146 4.27 7.93 7.93
C VAL A 146 4.21 6.51 7.37
N LEU A 147 4.96 6.22 6.29
CA LEU A 147 4.96 4.90 5.63
C LEU A 147 5.98 3.93 6.27
N GLY A 148 6.96 4.44 7.01
CA GLY A 148 7.90 3.64 7.80
C GLY A 148 7.31 3.14 9.12
N LEU A 149 6.31 3.86 9.68
CA LEU A 149 5.54 3.36 10.81
C LEU A 149 4.61 2.23 10.36
N PRO A 150 4.55 1.10 11.10
CA PRO A 150 3.85 -0.11 10.67
C PRO A 150 2.33 -0.05 10.91
N PHE A 151 1.66 1.01 10.48
CA PHE A 151 0.21 1.16 10.62
C PHE A 151 -0.54 0.02 9.91
N GLY A 152 -0.07 -0.38 8.72
CA GLY A 152 -0.55 -1.55 7.99
C GLY A 152 0.19 -2.83 8.39
N ALA A 153 0.38 -3.09 9.71
CA ALA A 153 1.12 -4.26 10.19
C ALA A 153 0.53 -5.58 9.67
N ASP A 154 -0.80 -5.72 9.61
CA ASP A 154 -1.45 -6.89 9.03
C ASP A 154 -1.00 -7.15 7.58
N ASN A 155 -0.88 -6.10 6.76
CA ASN A 155 -0.46 -6.25 5.37
C ASN A 155 1.01 -6.68 5.25
N THR A 156 1.83 -6.42 6.26
CA THR A 156 3.24 -6.79 6.29
C THR A 156 3.46 -8.17 6.90
N LEU A 157 2.73 -8.50 7.98
CA LEU A 157 2.89 -9.73 8.76
C LEU A 157 1.95 -10.86 8.31
N TRP A 158 1.26 -10.68 7.20
CA TRP A 158 0.37 -11.68 6.62
C TRP A 158 0.60 -11.76 5.11
N GLY A 159 1.29 -12.78 4.65
CA GLY A 159 1.73 -12.92 3.25
C GLY A 159 0.60 -12.86 2.21
N PHE A 160 -0.61 -13.21 2.62
CA PHE A 160 -1.83 -13.11 1.82
C PHE A 160 -2.21 -11.67 1.42
N GLN A 161 -1.82 -10.67 2.19
CA GLN A 161 -2.31 -9.29 2.03
C GLN A 161 -1.66 -8.53 0.85
N SER A 162 -0.90 -9.18 -0.01
CA SER A 162 -0.39 -8.60 -1.27
C SER A 162 -1.49 -8.00 -2.15
N GLN A 163 -2.74 -8.44 -1.97
CA GLN A 163 -3.92 -7.88 -2.65
C GLN A 163 -4.07 -6.36 -2.47
N PHE A 164 -3.75 -5.82 -1.28
CA PHE A 164 -3.78 -4.37 -1.03
C PHE A 164 -2.71 -3.62 -1.83
N TYR A 165 -1.55 -4.23 -1.99
CA TYR A 165 -0.46 -3.63 -2.76
C TYR A 165 -0.74 -3.67 -4.27
N PHE A 166 -1.36 -4.73 -4.78
CA PHE A 166 -1.86 -4.78 -6.15
C PHE A 166 -3.00 -3.79 -6.38
N LEU A 167 -3.91 -3.62 -5.41
CA LEU A 167 -4.95 -2.58 -5.48
C LEU A 167 -4.34 -1.18 -5.64
N LEU A 168 -3.39 -0.81 -4.77
CA LEU A 168 -2.68 0.47 -4.83
C LEU A 168 -1.95 0.63 -6.16
N LEU A 169 -1.15 -0.35 -6.56
CA LEU A 169 -0.33 -0.32 -7.78
C LEU A 169 -1.18 -0.12 -9.02
N LEU A 170 -2.17 -0.99 -9.23
CA LEU A 170 -2.95 -1.01 -10.47
C LEU A 170 -3.91 0.18 -10.54
N SER A 171 -4.55 0.56 -9.44
CA SER A 171 -5.45 1.73 -9.43
C SER A 171 -4.70 3.01 -9.70
N ILE A 172 -3.58 3.26 -9.01
CA ILE A 172 -2.81 4.50 -9.17
C ILE A 172 -2.13 4.55 -10.54
N ALA A 173 -1.56 3.42 -11.02
CA ALA A 173 -0.98 3.35 -12.37
C ALA A 173 -2.04 3.60 -13.45
N GLY A 174 -3.21 2.98 -13.34
CA GLY A 174 -4.33 3.20 -14.25
C GLY A 174 -4.76 4.67 -14.28
N LEU A 175 -4.98 5.29 -13.12
CA LEU A 175 -5.33 6.72 -13.03
C LEU A 175 -4.23 7.64 -13.59
N ALA A 176 -2.96 7.37 -13.32
CA ALA A 176 -1.84 8.15 -13.84
C ALA A 176 -1.72 8.09 -15.37
N LEU A 177 -2.21 7.01 -15.97
CA LEU A 177 -2.30 6.88 -17.42
C LEU A 177 -3.55 7.55 -17.99
N LEU A 178 -4.73 7.34 -17.39
CA LEU A 178 -6.02 7.79 -17.89
C LEU A 178 -6.22 9.30 -17.78
N ILE A 179 -5.88 9.89 -16.61
CA ILE A 179 -6.18 11.29 -16.31
C ILE A 179 -5.62 12.26 -17.37
N PRO A 180 -4.35 12.16 -17.80
CA PRO A 180 -3.79 13.07 -18.79
C PRO A 180 -3.98 12.61 -20.24
N ALA A 181 -4.64 11.48 -20.48
CA ALA A 181 -4.79 10.92 -21.82
C ALA A 181 -6.10 11.36 -22.49
N PRO A 182 -6.10 11.77 -23.75
CA PRO A 182 -7.33 11.89 -24.53
C PRO A 182 -7.97 10.52 -24.73
N ALA A 183 -9.31 10.51 -24.79
CA ALA A 183 -10.10 9.29 -24.93
C ALA A 183 -9.75 8.49 -26.20
N PHE A 184 -9.77 7.17 -26.07
CA PHE A 184 -9.51 6.17 -27.12
C PHE A 184 -8.12 6.22 -27.75
N GLY A 185 -7.14 6.95 -27.15
CA GLY A 185 -5.73 6.86 -27.53
C GLY A 185 -5.06 5.64 -26.90
N LEU A 186 -3.89 5.23 -27.39
CA LEU A 186 -3.16 4.06 -26.88
C LEU A 186 -2.93 4.13 -25.35
N ARG A 187 -2.50 5.28 -24.85
CA ARG A 187 -2.28 5.50 -23.41
C ARG A 187 -3.58 5.34 -22.60
N TRP A 188 -4.71 5.78 -23.16
CA TRP A 188 -6.03 5.61 -22.55
C TRP A 188 -6.41 4.12 -22.46
N TRP A 189 -6.22 3.35 -23.54
CA TRP A 189 -6.51 1.91 -23.53
C TRP A 189 -5.64 1.15 -22.54
N ILE A 190 -4.34 1.42 -22.51
CA ILE A 190 -3.45 0.81 -21.53
C ILE A 190 -3.90 1.15 -20.10
N GLY A 191 -4.21 2.43 -19.84
CA GLY A 191 -4.69 2.87 -18.53
C GLY A 191 -6.02 2.22 -18.15
N LEU A 192 -6.94 2.04 -19.10
CA LEU A 192 -8.23 1.39 -18.89
C LEU A 192 -8.07 -0.08 -18.51
N VAL A 193 -7.21 -0.82 -19.23
CA VAL A 193 -6.91 -2.23 -18.93
C VAL A 193 -6.31 -2.36 -17.52
N ILE A 194 -5.32 -1.51 -17.20
CA ILE A 194 -4.66 -1.55 -15.87
C ILE A 194 -5.66 -1.20 -14.75
N ALA A 195 -6.47 -0.14 -14.91
CA ALA A 195 -7.46 0.25 -13.93
C ALA A 195 -8.54 -0.85 -13.74
N SER A 196 -8.97 -1.50 -14.84
CA SER A 196 -9.93 -2.61 -14.78
C SER A 196 -9.32 -3.86 -14.12
N ALA A 197 -8.03 -4.13 -14.37
CA ALA A 197 -7.32 -5.25 -13.76
C ALA A 197 -7.24 -5.13 -12.22
N ALA A 198 -7.33 -3.92 -11.65
CA ALA A 198 -7.36 -3.71 -10.21
C ALA A 198 -8.51 -4.48 -9.52
N TYR A 199 -9.65 -4.68 -10.21
CA TYR A 199 -10.78 -5.49 -9.73
C TYR A 199 -10.40 -6.96 -9.53
N LEU A 200 -9.49 -7.49 -10.34
CA LEU A 200 -8.98 -8.86 -10.18
C LEU A 200 -7.98 -8.99 -9.01
N GLY A 201 -7.50 -7.88 -8.48
CA GLY A 201 -6.70 -7.85 -7.25
C GLY A 201 -7.56 -7.75 -6.00
N MET A 202 -8.61 -6.91 -6.03
CA MET A 202 -9.50 -6.66 -4.91
C MET A 202 -10.84 -6.09 -5.39
N ALA A 203 -11.94 -6.41 -4.72
CA ALA A 203 -13.30 -5.95 -5.08
C ALA A 203 -13.38 -4.44 -5.29
N SER A 204 -12.76 -3.64 -4.41
CA SER A 204 -12.73 -2.18 -4.51
C SER A 204 -11.84 -1.65 -5.64
N GLY A 205 -11.18 -2.51 -6.42
CA GLY A 205 -10.35 -2.11 -7.58
C GLY A 205 -11.16 -1.40 -8.67
N GLY A 206 -12.44 -1.77 -8.86
CA GLY A 206 -13.34 -1.10 -9.80
C GLY A 206 -13.57 0.40 -9.49
N ILE A 207 -13.30 0.82 -8.27
CA ILE A 207 -13.40 2.24 -7.84
C ILE A 207 -12.44 3.16 -8.60
N ALA A 208 -11.34 2.63 -9.14
CA ALA A 208 -10.45 3.42 -9.98
C ALA A 208 -11.17 3.97 -11.24
N LEU A 209 -12.12 3.19 -11.79
CA LEU A 209 -12.93 3.61 -12.93
C LEU A 209 -13.96 4.67 -12.54
N LEU A 210 -14.57 4.55 -11.35
CA LEU A 210 -15.46 5.57 -10.80
C LEU A 210 -14.70 6.88 -10.52
N ALA A 211 -13.51 6.80 -9.94
CA ALA A 211 -12.66 7.97 -9.74
C ALA A 211 -12.29 8.65 -11.06
N MET A 212 -11.95 7.85 -12.09
CA MET A 212 -11.69 8.37 -13.43
C MET A 212 -12.92 9.03 -14.05
N LEU A 213 -14.11 8.43 -13.88
CA LEU A 213 -15.37 9.02 -14.34
C LEU A 213 -15.58 10.42 -13.73
N VAL A 214 -15.44 10.55 -12.41
CA VAL A 214 -15.56 11.84 -11.70
C VAL A 214 -14.54 12.86 -12.25
N VAL A 215 -13.28 12.46 -12.40
CA VAL A 215 -12.24 13.34 -12.96
C VAL A 215 -12.55 13.73 -14.39
N ALA A 216 -13.01 12.80 -15.24
CA ALA A 216 -13.37 13.09 -16.63
C ALA A 216 -14.52 14.12 -16.70
N VAL A 217 -15.56 13.98 -15.86
CA VAL A 217 -16.66 14.95 -15.76
C VAL A 217 -16.14 16.33 -15.33
N LEU A 218 -15.27 16.39 -14.33
CA LEU A 218 -14.63 17.66 -13.90
C LEU A 218 -13.78 18.29 -15.01
N GLN A 219 -13.03 17.49 -15.77
CA GLN A 219 -12.23 17.97 -16.89
C GLN A 219 -13.10 18.43 -18.07
N ILE A 220 -14.25 17.80 -18.31
CA ILE A 220 -15.26 18.26 -19.29
C ILE A 220 -15.86 19.58 -18.85
N ALA A 221 -16.30 19.68 -17.59
CA ALA A 221 -16.86 20.92 -17.02
C ALA A 221 -15.85 22.08 -17.03
N ALA A 222 -14.56 21.79 -16.83
CA ALA A 222 -13.49 22.76 -16.98
C ALA A 222 -13.15 23.08 -18.46
N GLY A 223 -13.79 22.43 -19.43
CA GLY A 223 -13.54 22.61 -20.86
C GLY A 223 -12.22 22.05 -21.38
N GLN A 224 -11.60 21.13 -20.63
CA GLN A 224 -10.31 20.52 -20.99
C GLN A 224 -10.47 19.23 -21.83
N ARG A 225 -11.59 18.52 -21.67
CA ARG A 225 -12.02 17.42 -22.53
C ARG A 225 -13.15 17.92 -23.43
N ARG A 226 -12.97 17.85 -24.73
CA ARG A 226 -13.92 18.39 -25.72
C ARG A 226 -14.18 17.38 -26.84
N GLY A 227 -15.41 17.44 -27.39
CA GLY A 227 -15.81 16.62 -28.53
C GLY A 227 -16.45 15.29 -28.15
N ALA A 228 -17.11 14.67 -29.15
CA ALA A 228 -17.93 13.47 -28.96
C ALA A 228 -17.16 12.27 -28.37
N ARG A 229 -15.88 12.12 -28.69
CA ARG A 229 -15.04 11.03 -28.16
C ARG A 229 -14.89 11.09 -26.64
N GLU A 230 -14.72 12.28 -26.06
CA GLU A 230 -14.56 12.43 -24.60
C GLU A 230 -15.88 12.13 -23.88
N TRP A 231 -17.02 12.52 -24.45
CA TRP A 231 -18.33 12.14 -23.92
C TRP A 231 -18.60 10.63 -24.07
N ALA A 232 -18.18 10.01 -25.18
CA ALA A 232 -18.33 8.58 -25.42
C ALA A 232 -17.46 7.73 -24.47
N ALA A 233 -16.42 8.27 -23.85
CA ALA A 233 -15.63 7.57 -22.86
C ALA A 233 -16.35 7.44 -21.49
N LEU A 234 -17.29 8.35 -21.16
CA LEU A 234 -18.01 8.31 -19.88
C LEU A 234 -18.82 7.01 -19.68
N PRO A 235 -19.68 6.59 -20.63
CA PRO A 235 -20.39 5.32 -20.51
C PRO A 235 -19.48 4.11 -20.42
N VAL A 236 -18.25 4.15 -21.00
CA VAL A 236 -17.28 3.06 -20.85
C VAL A 236 -16.85 2.93 -19.38
N TYR A 237 -16.52 4.04 -18.70
CA TYR A 237 -16.17 4.02 -17.28
C TYR A 237 -17.34 3.56 -16.42
N VAL A 238 -18.55 4.06 -16.70
CA VAL A 238 -19.78 3.64 -15.99
C VAL A 238 -20.01 2.15 -16.16
N TRP A 239 -19.97 1.65 -17.39
CA TRP A 239 -20.23 0.24 -17.67
C TRP A 239 -19.22 -0.67 -16.98
N LEU A 240 -17.94 -0.38 -17.06
CA LEU A 240 -16.90 -1.19 -16.42
C LEU A 240 -16.99 -1.14 -14.88
N PHE A 241 -17.30 0.03 -14.31
CA PHE A 241 -17.52 0.16 -12.87
C PHE A 241 -18.75 -0.65 -12.44
N VAL A 242 -19.89 -0.50 -13.13
CA VAL A 242 -21.12 -1.24 -12.83
C VAL A 242 -20.91 -2.74 -13.03
N ALA A 243 -20.23 -3.16 -14.10
CA ALA A 243 -19.86 -4.56 -14.31
C ALA A 243 -19.03 -5.11 -13.15
N SER A 244 -18.03 -4.35 -12.67
CA SER A 244 -17.22 -4.76 -11.51
C SER A 244 -18.07 -4.90 -10.24
N TRP A 245 -19.08 -4.07 -10.06
CA TRP A 245 -20.01 -4.13 -8.93
C TRP A 245 -20.97 -5.32 -9.04
N LEU A 246 -21.56 -5.55 -10.21
CA LEU A 246 -22.49 -6.66 -10.45
C LEU A 246 -21.82 -8.03 -10.38
N LEU A 247 -20.52 -8.08 -10.64
CA LEU A 247 -19.71 -9.31 -10.55
C LEU A 247 -19.15 -9.57 -9.14
N LEU A 248 -19.51 -8.75 -8.14
CA LEU A 248 -19.14 -9.02 -6.75
C LEU A 248 -19.82 -10.30 -6.25
N PRO A 249 -19.09 -11.20 -5.59
CA PRO A 249 -19.68 -12.37 -4.98
C PRO A 249 -20.63 -11.99 -3.85
N ALA A 250 -21.81 -12.56 -3.82
CA ALA A 250 -22.74 -12.45 -2.69
C ALA A 250 -22.36 -13.52 -1.64
N ILE A 251 -21.85 -13.09 -0.50
CA ILE A 251 -21.44 -13.99 0.59
C ILE A 251 -22.39 -13.82 1.77
N PRO A 252 -23.15 -14.88 2.15
CA PRO A 252 -23.98 -14.84 3.35
C PRO A 252 -23.15 -14.53 4.60
N GLY A 253 -23.70 -13.67 5.49
CA GLY A 253 -23.04 -13.30 6.75
C GLY A 253 -22.12 -12.07 6.70
N ASN A 254 -21.71 -11.60 5.52
CA ASN A 254 -20.88 -10.39 5.39
C ASN A 254 -21.61 -9.10 5.79
N ASP A 255 -22.93 -9.12 5.85
CA ASP A 255 -23.72 -7.96 6.30
C ASP A 255 -23.41 -7.56 7.74
N ALA A 256 -23.01 -8.50 8.60
CA ALA A 256 -22.59 -8.22 9.97
C ALA A 256 -21.31 -7.36 10.07
N LEU A 257 -20.52 -7.27 9.01
CA LEU A 257 -19.32 -6.45 8.93
C LEU A 257 -19.61 -5.00 8.52
N ARG A 258 -20.83 -4.75 8.03
CA ARG A 258 -21.27 -3.40 7.64
C ARG A 258 -21.72 -2.61 8.86
N PRO A 259 -21.67 -1.27 8.80
CA PRO A 259 -22.26 -0.45 9.85
C PRO A 259 -23.76 -0.72 9.99
N ALA A 260 -24.23 -0.99 11.21
CA ALA A 260 -25.62 -1.34 11.47
C ALA A 260 -26.61 -0.17 11.23
N THR A 261 -26.12 1.07 11.26
CA THR A 261 -26.95 2.28 11.08
C THR A 261 -26.23 3.33 10.23
N ALA A 262 -27.00 4.25 9.65
CA ALA A 262 -26.45 5.40 8.93
C ALA A 262 -25.53 6.27 9.82
N MET A 263 -25.83 6.38 11.11
CA MET A 263 -25.01 7.09 12.08
C MET A 263 -23.67 6.37 12.33
N ALA A 264 -23.68 5.05 12.44
CA ALA A 264 -22.45 4.25 12.54
C ALA A 264 -21.59 4.37 11.27
N PHE A 265 -22.23 4.34 10.10
CA PHE A 265 -21.56 4.59 8.82
C PHE A 265 -20.89 5.98 8.78
N LEU A 266 -21.66 7.03 9.11
CA LEU A 266 -21.12 8.40 9.14
C LEU A 266 -19.96 8.54 10.13
N ARG A 267 -20.08 7.96 11.32
CA ARG A 267 -19.03 7.98 12.33
C ARG A 267 -17.73 7.30 11.82
N SER A 268 -17.84 6.12 11.23
CA SER A 268 -16.70 5.40 10.68
C SER A 268 -16.06 6.13 9.48
N LEU A 269 -16.88 6.78 8.64
CA LEU A 269 -16.39 7.58 7.52
C LEU A 269 -15.63 8.83 8.00
N LEU A 270 -16.17 9.54 8.98
CA LEU A 270 -15.49 10.69 9.59
C LEU A 270 -14.20 10.25 10.31
N ALA A 271 -14.20 9.08 10.96
CA ALA A 271 -13.01 8.52 11.57
C ALA A 271 -11.93 8.19 10.52
N ALA A 272 -12.32 7.65 9.36
CA ALA A 272 -11.40 7.44 8.25
C ALA A 272 -10.80 8.77 7.75
N GLY A 273 -11.63 9.81 7.63
CA GLY A 273 -11.18 11.15 7.24
C GLY A 273 -10.30 11.84 8.29
N ALA A 274 -10.52 11.56 9.59
CA ALA A 274 -9.78 12.15 10.71
C ALA A 274 -8.53 11.36 11.11
N TRP A 275 -8.34 10.14 10.58
CA TRP A 275 -7.16 9.34 10.87
C TRP A 275 -5.86 10.06 10.43
N PRO A 276 -4.78 10.02 11.20
CA PRO A 276 -4.52 9.31 12.45
C PRO A 276 -4.79 10.14 13.72
N VAL A 277 -5.41 11.31 13.60
CA VAL A 277 -5.53 12.30 14.69
C VAL A 277 -6.53 11.86 15.75
N LEU A 278 -7.68 11.33 15.34
CA LEU A 278 -8.76 10.92 16.23
C LEU A 278 -9.21 9.46 15.99
N VAL A 279 -9.79 8.89 17.03
CA VAL A 279 -10.43 7.56 17.03
C VAL A 279 -11.96 7.70 16.90
N PRO A 280 -12.68 6.65 16.47
CA PRO A 280 -14.14 6.72 16.23
C PRO A 280 -14.98 7.07 17.48
N GLN A 281 -14.46 6.82 18.68
CA GLN A 281 -15.20 6.92 19.95
C GLN A 281 -15.38 8.36 20.47
N VAL A 282 -14.75 9.36 19.84
CA VAL A 282 -14.87 10.76 20.26
C VAL A 282 -16.20 11.39 19.82
N ASN A 283 -16.49 12.60 20.31
CA ASN A 283 -17.65 13.38 19.90
C ASN A 283 -17.71 13.55 18.37
N LEU A 284 -18.91 13.38 17.80
CA LEU A 284 -19.11 13.38 16.34
C LEU A 284 -18.77 14.74 15.70
N ALA A 285 -19.09 15.86 16.36
CA ALA A 285 -18.78 17.19 15.83
C ALA A 285 -17.26 17.41 15.80
N LEU A 286 -16.54 17.03 16.86
CA LEU A 286 -15.07 17.08 16.89
C LEU A 286 -14.47 16.18 15.79
N LEU A 287 -15.01 14.97 15.61
CA LEU A 287 -14.56 14.06 14.57
C LEU A 287 -14.75 14.65 13.16
N ALA A 288 -15.90 15.31 12.93
CA ALA A 288 -16.18 16.00 11.66
C ALA A 288 -15.23 17.17 11.41
N VAL A 289 -15.00 18.02 12.42
CA VAL A 289 -14.06 19.15 12.30
C VAL A 289 -12.64 18.66 11.99
N VAL A 290 -12.16 17.63 12.69
CA VAL A 290 -10.82 17.11 12.44
C VAL A 290 -10.73 16.42 11.09
N ALA A 291 -11.74 15.67 10.67
CA ALA A 291 -11.79 15.09 9.33
C ALA A 291 -11.70 16.19 8.25
N LEU A 292 -12.45 17.28 8.39
CA LEU A 292 -12.37 18.42 7.48
C LEU A 292 -10.98 19.06 7.47
N VAL A 293 -10.35 19.24 8.63
CA VAL A 293 -8.98 19.81 8.74
C VAL A 293 -7.95 18.87 8.09
N VAL A 294 -8.01 17.58 8.36
CA VAL A 294 -7.07 16.59 7.77
C VAL A 294 -7.22 16.55 6.25
N GLN A 295 -8.45 16.67 5.72
CA GLN A 295 -8.71 16.62 4.28
C GLN A 295 -8.69 18.00 3.60
N ALA A 296 -8.56 19.10 4.34
CA ALA A 296 -8.56 20.48 3.80
C ALA A 296 -7.56 20.75 2.66
N PRO A 297 -6.35 20.13 2.62
CA PRO A 297 -5.41 20.39 1.53
C PRO A 297 -5.97 20.23 0.13
N VAL A 298 -6.92 19.31 -0.09
CA VAL A 298 -7.55 19.10 -1.42
C VAL A 298 -8.25 20.37 -1.94
N VAL A 299 -8.80 21.18 -1.05
CA VAL A 299 -9.49 22.44 -1.43
C VAL A 299 -8.57 23.36 -2.22
N LEU A 300 -7.28 23.41 -1.85
CA LEU A 300 -6.28 24.27 -2.51
C LEU A 300 -6.11 23.90 -4.00
N VAL A 301 -5.99 22.60 -4.29
CA VAL A 301 -5.82 22.15 -5.67
C VAL A 301 -7.12 22.25 -6.47
N VAL A 302 -8.28 21.98 -5.84
CA VAL A 302 -9.59 22.14 -6.49
C VAL A 302 -9.83 23.60 -6.87
N LEU A 303 -9.60 24.53 -5.95
CA LEU A 303 -9.74 25.98 -6.22
C LEU A 303 -8.78 26.46 -7.32
N ALA A 304 -7.53 25.98 -7.32
CA ALA A 304 -6.58 26.32 -8.38
C ALA A 304 -7.04 25.80 -9.74
N LEU A 305 -7.49 24.53 -9.83
CA LEU A 305 -8.01 23.96 -11.07
C LEU A 305 -9.26 24.68 -11.58
N TRP A 306 -10.14 25.09 -10.66
CA TRP A 306 -11.35 25.83 -10.99
C TRP A 306 -11.04 27.21 -11.60
N ARG A 307 -10.08 27.94 -10.98
CA ARG A 307 -9.70 29.29 -11.42
C ARG A 307 -8.89 29.29 -12.71
N GLU A 308 -7.91 28.40 -12.80
CA GLU A 308 -6.92 28.39 -13.88
C GLU A 308 -7.35 27.60 -15.09
N ARG A 309 -8.26 26.63 -14.90
CA ARG A 309 -8.70 25.68 -15.94
C ARG A 309 -7.54 25.14 -16.78
N PRO A 310 -6.50 24.57 -16.14
CA PRO A 310 -5.26 24.23 -16.82
C PRO A 310 -5.45 23.05 -17.77
N ALA A 311 -4.53 22.90 -18.73
CA ALA A 311 -4.55 21.83 -19.72
C ALA A 311 -4.67 20.43 -19.09
N LEU A 312 -5.21 19.47 -19.87
CA LEU A 312 -5.47 18.09 -19.45
C LEU A 312 -4.29 17.40 -18.77
N ARG A 313 -3.05 17.70 -19.19
CA ARG A 313 -1.82 17.13 -18.64
C ARG A 313 -1.30 17.82 -17.38
N HIS A 314 -1.98 18.83 -16.88
CA HIS A 314 -1.55 19.54 -15.70
C HIS A 314 -1.58 18.63 -14.46
N HIS A 315 -0.51 18.69 -13.66
CA HIS A 315 -0.30 17.81 -12.51
C HIS A 315 -1.42 17.85 -11.47
N GLY A 316 -2.06 19.02 -11.28
CA GLY A 316 -3.19 19.18 -10.36
C GLY A 316 -4.35 18.20 -10.61
N TRP A 317 -4.60 17.82 -11.88
CA TRP A 317 -5.62 16.82 -12.20
C TRP A 317 -5.30 15.43 -11.61
N LEU A 318 -4.01 15.07 -11.60
CA LEU A 318 -3.56 13.83 -10.97
C LEU A 318 -3.75 13.88 -9.45
N LEU A 319 -3.36 14.99 -8.80
CA LEU A 319 -3.50 15.16 -7.36
C LEU A 319 -4.97 15.03 -6.93
N VAL A 320 -5.88 15.73 -7.61
CA VAL A 320 -7.33 15.62 -7.34
C VAL A 320 -7.85 14.22 -7.63
N GLY A 321 -7.43 13.60 -8.74
CA GLY A 321 -7.88 12.25 -9.09
C GLY A 321 -7.46 11.19 -8.08
N LEU A 322 -6.24 11.27 -7.57
CA LEU A 322 -5.76 10.37 -6.50
C LEU A 322 -6.51 10.62 -5.19
N TRP A 323 -6.80 11.88 -4.85
CA TRP A 323 -7.59 12.19 -3.66
C TRP A 323 -9.03 11.67 -3.78
N ILE A 324 -9.68 11.85 -4.94
CA ILE A 324 -11.02 11.29 -5.20
C ILE A 324 -11.00 9.77 -5.04
N TRP A 325 -9.98 9.11 -5.59
CA TRP A 325 -9.85 7.66 -5.46
C TRP A 325 -9.71 7.22 -4.00
N ILE A 326 -8.88 7.90 -3.19
CA ILE A 326 -8.72 7.61 -1.76
C ILE A 326 -10.02 7.83 -1.00
N ALA A 327 -10.74 8.92 -1.27
CA ALA A 327 -12.03 9.20 -0.65
C ALA A 327 -13.09 8.13 -0.99
N LEU A 328 -13.13 7.68 -2.24
CA LEU A 328 -14.02 6.60 -2.67
C LEU A 328 -13.60 5.24 -2.08
N GLN A 329 -12.29 4.98 -1.90
CA GLN A 329 -11.82 3.79 -1.17
C GLN A 329 -12.26 3.85 0.29
N ALA A 330 -12.16 5.00 0.95
CA ALA A 330 -12.66 5.18 2.33
C ALA A 330 -14.16 4.86 2.43
N LEU A 331 -14.96 5.38 1.49
CA LEU A 331 -16.40 5.07 1.40
C LEU A 331 -16.66 3.56 1.26
N ALA A 332 -15.94 2.88 0.37
CA ALA A 332 -16.11 1.45 0.13
C ALA A 332 -15.67 0.59 1.32
N ILE A 333 -14.53 0.94 1.93
CA ILE A 333 -14.03 0.26 3.14
C ILE A 333 -15.03 0.40 4.28
N VAL A 334 -15.54 1.61 4.53
CA VAL A 334 -16.51 1.85 5.59
C VAL A 334 -17.84 1.16 5.26
N TYR A 335 -18.28 1.18 4.02
CA TYR A 335 -19.50 0.47 3.62
C TYR A 335 -19.40 -1.04 3.88
N GLY A 336 -18.29 -1.65 3.48
CA GLY A 336 -18.13 -3.10 3.60
C GLY A 336 -17.65 -3.60 4.96
N ARG A 337 -16.95 -2.77 5.75
CA ARG A 337 -16.19 -3.18 6.95
C ARG A 337 -16.27 -2.18 8.11
N GLY A 338 -17.18 -1.23 8.06
CA GLY A 338 -17.24 -0.13 9.03
C GLY A 338 -17.60 -0.55 10.46
N ALA A 339 -18.19 -1.73 10.67
CA ALA A 339 -18.47 -2.27 12.00
C ALA A 339 -17.17 -2.52 12.81
N ALA A 340 -16.08 -2.88 12.13
CA ALA A 340 -14.76 -3.15 12.73
C ALA A 340 -13.71 -2.10 12.33
N PHE A 341 -14.13 -0.90 11.94
CA PHE A 341 -13.20 0.16 11.57
C PHE A 341 -12.65 0.89 12.82
N PRO A 342 -11.37 1.24 12.85
CA PRO A 342 -10.32 0.99 11.86
C PRO A 342 -9.62 -0.36 12.03
N SER A 343 -9.32 -1.06 10.92
CA SER A 343 -8.47 -2.23 10.91
C SER A 343 -7.14 -1.89 10.22
N SER A 344 -6.05 -2.40 10.76
CA SER A 344 -4.67 -2.14 10.33
C SER A 344 -4.47 -2.33 8.81
N ARG A 345 -5.11 -3.33 8.20
CA ARG A 345 -4.98 -3.63 6.76
C ARG A 345 -5.44 -2.50 5.82
N TYR A 346 -6.27 -1.55 6.28
CA TYR A 346 -6.74 -0.43 5.45
C TYR A 346 -5.85 0.80 5.56
N LEU A 347 -4.99 0.87 6.59
CA LEU A 347 -4.27 2.08 6.94
C LEU A 347 -3.17 2.45 5.93
N ASP A 348 -2.66 1.50 5.14
CA ASP A 348 -1.71 1.80 4.05
C ASP A 348 -2.34 2.73 2.98
N VAL A 349 -3.64 2.57 2.68
CA VAL A 349 -4.37 3.45 1.74
C VAL A 349 -4.46 4.87 2.30
N PHE A 350 -4.80 5.00 3.58
CA PHE A 350 -4.91 6.31 4.24
C PHE A 350 -3.56 6.98 4.45
N ALA A 351 -2.51 6.21 4.73
CA ALA A 351 -1.13 6.71 4.82
C ALA A 351 -0.68 7.34 3.49
N VAL A 352 -0.99 6.70 2.35
CA VAL A 352 -0.77 7.29 1.01
C VAL A 352 -1.57 8.59 0.86
N GLY A 353 -2.80 8.66 1.41
CA GLY A 353 -3.61 9.89 1.44
C GLY A 353 -2.97 11.03 2.20
N LEU A 354 -2.33 10.76 3.35
CA LEU A 354 -1.59 11.79 4.10
C LEU A 354 -0.38 12.31 3.31
N VAL A 355 0.36 11.42 2.65
CA VAL A 355 1.50 11.81 1.80
C VAL A 355 1.02 12.66 0.61
N LEU A 356 -0.12 12.30 0.01
CA LEU A 356 -0.77 13.10 -1.05
C LEU A 356 -1.17 14.49 -0.54
N ASN A 357 -1.74 14.60 0.66
CA ASN A 357 -2.12 15.89 1.25
C ASN A 357 -0.89 16.80 1.46
N VAL A 358 0.25 16.25 1.91
CA VAL A 358 1.51 17.00 2.00
C VAL A 358 2.02 17.41 0.61
N ALA A 359 1.93 16.54 -0.39
CA ALA A 359 2.31 16.88 -1.75
C ALA A 359 1.46 18.05 -2.29
N ILE A 360 0.14 18.06 -2.00
CA ILE A 360 -0.76 19.18 -2.35
C ILE A 360 -0.37 20.48 -1.63
N LEU A 361 -0.08 20.41 -0.33
CA LEU A 361 0.37 21.60 0.44
C LEU A 361 1.66 22.18 -0.13
N LEU A 362 2.66 21.35 -0.41
CA LEU A 362 3.94 21.78 -1.00
C LEU A 362 3.74 22.33 -2.42
N TRP A 363 2.91 21.71 -3.22
CA TRP A 363 2.54 22.17 -4.55
C TRP A 363 1.85 23.55 -4.50
N ALA A 364 0.93 23.76 -3.54
CA ALA A 364 0.24 25.04 -3.35
C ALA A 364 1.18 26.14 -2.83
N LEU A 365 2.08 25.82 -1.90
CA LEU A 365 3.09 26.75 -1.39
C LEU A 365 3.96 27.33 -2.49
N ARG A 366 4.41 26.53 -3.45
CA ARG A 366 5.18 27.01 -4.60
C ARG A 366 4.46 28.04 -5.48
N ARG A 367 3.13 28.09 -5.40
CA ARG A 367 2.26 28.92 -6.25
C ARG A 367 1.71 30.16 -5.53
N SER A 368 1.91 30.25 -4.21
CA SER A 368 1.18 31.21 -3.38
C SER A 368 1.83 32.59 -3.25
N GLY A 369 3.02 32.82 -3.82
CA GLY A 369 3.69 34.14 -3.79
C GLY A 369 3.80 34.71 -2.37
N PRO A 370 3.61 36.06 -2.15
CA PRO A 370 3.75 36.69 -0.83
C PRO A 370 2.75 36.19 0.23
N ALA A 371 1.58 35.70 -0.18
CA ALA A 371 0.60 35.12 0.75
C ALA A 371 1.05 33.74 1.29
N GLY A 372 2.11 33.17 0.72
CA GLY A 372 2.65 31.85 1.05
C GLY A 372 3.08 31.69 2.50
N ARG A 373 3.45 32.80 3.21
CA ARG A 373 3.84 32.73 4.63
C ARG A 373 2.75 32.13 5.54
N TRP A 374 1.51 32.54 5.37
CA TRP A 374 0.39 32.04 6.17
C TRP A 374 0.04 30.60 5.79
N LEU A 375 0.11 30.29 4.49
CA LEU A 375 -0.05 28.90 4.04
C LEU A 375 1.08 28.01 4.57
N ALA A 376 2.33 28.50 4.65
CA ALA A 376 3.44 27.76 5.23
C ALA A 376 3.22 27.47 6.72
N VAL A 377 2.74 28.46 7.50
CA VAL A 377 2.38 28.27 8.90
C VAL A 377 1.26 27.24 9.05
N ALA A 378 0.19 27.35 8.24
CA ALA A 378 -0.92 26.40 8.24
C ALA A 378 -0.46 24.97 7.85
N ALA A 379 0.41 24.85 6.84
CA ALA A 379 0.97 23.59 6.42
C ALA A 379 1.85 22.96 7.51
N ALA A 380 2.70 23.76 8.17
CA ALA A 380 3.52 23.29 9.29
C ALA A 380 2.65 22.84 10.48
N ALA A 381 1.61 23.59 10.82
CA ALA A 381 0.65 23.21 11.87
C ALA A 381 -0.08 21.92 11.50
N TRP A 382 -0.50 21.76 10.24
CA TRP A 382 -1.14 20.54 9.74
C TRP A 382 -0.21 19.33 9.87
N VAL A 383 1.05 19.46 9.42
CA VAL A 383 2.06 18.40 9.52
C VAL A 383 2.32 18.03 10.98
N LEU A 384 2.40 19.03 11.88
CA LEU A 384 2.58 18.80 13.32
C LEU A 384 1.39 18.02 13.92
N VAL A 385 0.16 18.45 13.65
CA VAL A 385 -1.06 17.80 14.18
C VAL A 385 -1.16 16.36 13.68
N VAL A 386 -0.96 16.14 12.39
CA VAL A 386 -0.99 14.78 11.80
C VAL A 386 0.18 13.95 12.32
N GLY A 387 1.38 14.51 12.45
CA GLY A 387 2.55 13.82 13.00
C GLY A 387 2.36 13.39 14.45
N LEU A 388 1.82 14.27 15.30
CA LEU A 388 1.47 13.94 16.69
C LEU A 388 0.37 12.87 16.76
N GLY A 389 -0.65 12.99 15.89
CA GLY A 389 -1.69 11.98 15.75
C GLY A 389 -1.12 10.61 15.36
N ALA A 390 -0.23 10.59 14.37
CA ALA A 390 0.47 9.38 13.92
C ALA A 390 1.30 8.74 15.03
N GLY A 391 2.06 9.54 15.78
CA GLY A 391 2.83 9.07 16.93
C GLY A 391 1.94 8.48 18.03
N ARG A 392 0.84 9.16 18.37
CA ARG A 392 -0.14 8.66 19.34
C ARG A 392 -0.80 7.36 18.85
N TRP A 393 -1.18 7.29 17.57
CA TRP A 393 -1.78 6.07 17.01
C TRP A 393 -0.79 4.90 17.05
N PHE A 394 0.45 5.16 16.68
CA PHE A 394 1.52 4.17 16.72
C PHE A 394 1.71 3.59 18.13
N THR A 395 1.86 4.45 19.15
CA THR A 395 2.10 4.01 20.53
C THR A 395 0.86 3.42 21.20
N GLY A 396 -0.33 3.94 20.90
CA GLY A 396 -1.58 3.54 21.56
C GLY A 396 -2.29 2.33 20.93
N SER A 397 -2.12 2.11 19.63
CA SER A 397 -2.84 1.03 18.90
C SER A 397 -1.87 0.08 18.19
N THR A 398 -0.99 0.60 17.34
CA THR A 398 -0.18 -0.23 16.45
C THR A 398 0.79 -1.14 17.20
N LEU A 399 1.48 -0.63 18.21
CA LEU A 399 2.41 -1.45 19.02
C LEU A 399 1.68 -2.56 19.77
N PHE A 400 0.49 -2.28 20.29
CA PHE A 400 -0.33 -3.28 20.96
C PHE A 400 -0.77 -4.38 19.98
N GLU A 401 -1.28 -4.01 18.80
CA GLU A 401 -1.70 -4.97 17.78
C GLU A 401 -0.54 -5.87 17.31
N ILE A 402 0.65 -5.31 17.13
CA ILE A 402 1.84 -6.06 16.73
C ILE A 402 2.27 -7.03 17.83
N ALA A 403 2.28 -6.59 19.11
CA ALA A 403 2.62 -7.46 20.24
C ALA A 403 1.63 -8.61 20.37
N GLN A 404 0.33 -8.31 20.32
CA GLN A 404 -0.73 -9.32 20.34
C GLN A 404 -0.57 -10.32 19.18
N ARG A 405 -0.30 -9.83 17.96
CA ARG A 405 -0.10 -10.69 16.79
C ARG A 405 1.06 -11.66 16.96
N ARG A 406 2.19 -11.18 17.50
CA ARG A 406 3.37 -12.01 17.80
C ARG A 406 3.06 -13.11 18.81
N ASP A 407 2.42 -12.75 19.90
CA ASP A 407 2.13 -13.68 20.99
C ASP A 407 1.12 -14.75 20.53
N MET A 408 0.10 -14.34 19.79
CA MET A 408 -0.85 -15.28 19.18
C MET A 408 -0.20 -16.19 18.13
N ALA A 409 0.71 -15.68 17.30
CA ALA A 409 1.40 -16.48 16.30
C ALA A 409 2.25 -17.60 16.92
N ALA A 410 2.90 -17.35 18.05
CA ALA A 410 3.63 -18.39 18.79
C ALA A 410 2.69 -19.50 19.29
N ILE A 411 1.56 -19.13 19.90
CA ILE A 411 0.54 -20.08 20.36
C ILE A 411 -0.02 -20.89 19.18
N GLN A 412 -0.35 -20.23 18.07
CA GLN A 412 -0.88 -20.86 16.85
C GLN A 412 0.08 -21.91 16.30
N THR A 413 1.38 -21.59 16.25
CA THR A 413 2.42 -22.50 15.78
C THR A 413 2.45 -23.78 16.65
N GLU A 414 2.46 -23.63 17.97
CA GLU A 414 2.50 -24.79 18.87
C GLU A 414 1.22 -25.64 18.78
N ARG A 415 0.05 -25.03 18.62
CA ARG A 415 -1.22 -25.77 18.44
C ARG A 415 -1.26 -26.57 17.14
N VAL A 416 -0.82 -25.97 16.04
CA VAL A 416 -0.74 -26.70 14.76
C VAL A 416 0.27 -27.85 14.85
N LYS A 417 1.43 -27.64 15.46
CA LYS A 417 2.42 -28.71 15.71
C LYS A 417 1.84 -29.86 16.52
N ALA A 418 1.18 -29.55 17.65
CA ALA A 418 0.56 -30.58 18.50
C ALA A 418 -0.49 -31.40 17.73
N TYR A 419 -1.34 -30.73 16.95
CA TYR A 419 -2.31 -31.41 16.09
C TYR A 419 -1.64 -32.28 15.03
N LEU A 420 -0.62 -31.79 14.33
CA LEU A 420 0.08 -32.57 13.31
C LEU A 420 0.82 -33.79 13.88
N ALA A 421 1.28 -33.71 15.13
CA ALA A 421 1.96 -34.80 15.81
C ALA A 421 0.98 -35.86 16.35
N SER A 422 -0.15 -35.44 16.94
CA SER A 422 -1.11 -36.34 17.60
C SER A 422 -2.24 -36.83 16.68
N GLY A 423 -2.62 -36.03 15.67
CA GLY A 423 -3.85 -36.23 14.90
C GLY A 423 -5.14 -35.93 15.69
N ASP A 424 -5.03 -35.45 16.93
CA ASP A 424 -6.18 -35.21 17.80
C ASP A 424 -6.72 -33.79 17.62
N ILE A 425 -7.94 -33.68 17.08
CA ILE A 425 -8.60 -32.40 16.85
C ILE A 425 -8.80 -31.57 18.13
N ARG A 426 -8.80 -32.19 19.31
CA ARG A 426 -8.89 -31.50 20.60
C ARG A 426 -7.74 -30.51 20.81
N GLU A 427 -6.61 -30.68 20.13
CA GLU A 427 -5.52 -29.70 20.17
C GLU A 427 -5.91 -28.37 19.52
N LEU A 428 -6.88 -28.36 18.64
CA LEU A 428 -7.40 -27.17 17.95
C LEU A 428 -8.72 -26.67 18.53
N GLN A 429 -9.52 -27.54 19.15
CA GLN A 429 -10.86 -27.22 19.67
C GLN A 429 -10.83 -26.49 21.01
N GLU A 430 -11.95 -25.86 21.38
CA GLU A 430 -12.17 -25.18 22.67
C GLU A 430 -11.07 -24.18 23.03
N ARG A 431 -10.55 -23.46 22.04
CA ARG A 431 -9.50 -22.47 22.21
C ARG A 431 -10.07 -21.04 22.15
N PRO A 432 -9.53 -20.11 22.93
CA PRO A 432 -9.86 -18.71 22.79
C PRO A 432 -9.66 -18.23 21.34
N PRO A 433 -10.40 -17.20 20.89
CA PRO A 433 -10.21 -16.61 19.57
C PRO A 433 -8.73 -16.28 19.30
N LEU A 434 -8.26 -16.55 18.09
CA LEU A 434 -6.87 -16.34 17.64
C LEU A 434 -5.80 -17.26 18.26
N HIS A 435 -6.15 -18.23 19.12
CA HIS A 435 -5.20 -19.25 19.60
C HIS A 435 -4.94 -20.35 18.58
N ILE A 436 -5.74 -20.44 17.53
CA ILE A 436 -5.46 -21.21 16.31
C ILE A 436 -5.43 -20.27 15.10
N PRO A 437 -4.70 -20.60 14.03
CA PRO A 437 -4.52 -19.70 12.90
C PRO A 437 -5.71 -19.67 11.93
N TYR A 438 -6.87 -20.12 12.37
CA TYR A 438 -8.14 -20.09 11.63
C TYR A 438 -9.32 -19.97 12.61
N PRO A 439 -10.48 -19.40 12.21
CA PRO A 439 -11.62 -19.20 13.10
C PRO A 439 -12.22 -20.49 13.71
N THR A 440 -12.19 -21.63 12.99
CA THR A 440 -12.76 -22.89 13.43
C THR A 440 -11.77 -24.04 13.31
N ALA A 441 -11.74 -24.91 14.31
CA ALA A 441 -10.85 -26.07 14.36
C ALA A 441 -11.11 -27.08 13.22
N GLU A 442 -12.38 -27.33 12.93
CA GLU A 442 -12.80 -28.31 11.90
C GLU A 442 -12.36 -27.88 10.51
N ARG A 443 -12.49 -26.59 10.20
CA ARG A 443 -12.05 -26.06 8.89
C ARG A 443 -10.53 -26.05 8.77
N LEU A 444 -9.80 -25.75 9.84
CA LEU A 444 -8.34 -25.84 9.86
C LEU A 444 -7.87 -27.29 9.67
N ALA A 445 -8.46 -28.22 10.39
CA ALA A 445 -8.17 -29.66 10.25
C ALA A 445 -8.46 -30.14 8.81
N PHE A 446 -9.58 -29.71 8.21
CA PHE A 446 -9.90 -29.97 6.81
C PHE A 446 -8.84 -29.44 5.84
N ALA A 447 -8.36 -28.20 6.05
CA ALA A 447 -7.32 -27.59 5.23
C ALA A 447 -5.97 -28.35 5.36
N LEU A 448 -5.60 -28.73 6.58
CA LEU A 448 -4.39 -29.50 6.86
C LEU A 448 -4.43 -30.94 6.29
N ALA A 449 -5.63 -31.49 6.11
CA ALA A 449 -5.85 -32.81 5.53
C ALA A 449 -5.89 -32.82 3.99
N GLN A 450 -5.81 -31.65 3.33
CA GLN A 450 -5.81 -31.61 1.86
C GLN A 450 -4.57 -32.30 1.29
N PRO A 451 -4.72 -33.02 0.16
CA PRO A 451 -3.63 -33.77 -0.47
C PRO A 451 -2.40 -32.88 -0.75
N GLY A 452 -1.24 -33.32 -0.30
CA GLY A 452 0.05 -32.66 -0.52
C GLY A 452 0.31 -31.43 0.37
N ILE A 453 -0.68 -30.96 1.17
CA ILE A 453 -0.49 -29.76 1.99
C ILE A 453 0.52 -30.00 3.11
N ARG A 454 0.47 -31.18 3.74
CA ARG A 454 1.38 -31.51 4.83
C ARG A 454 2.86 -31.44 4.40
N GLU A 455 3.16 -31.88 3.18
CA GLU A 455 4.50 -31.89 2.60
C GLU A 455 4.99 -30.46 2.26
N LEU A 456 4.06 -29.55 1.99
CA LEU A 456 4.38 -28.16 1.70
C LEU A 456 4.62 -27.32 2.95
N LEU A 457 4.17 -27.76 4.14
CA LEU A 457 4.28 -26.97 5.36
C LEU A 457 5.73 -26.68 5.72
N PRO A 458 6.00 -25.50 6.35
CA PRO A 458 7.31 -25.19 6.90
C PRO A 458 7.80 -26.27 7.87
N PRO A 459 9.10 -26.65 7.86
CA PRO A 459 9.65 -27.71 8.72
C PRO A 459 9.34 -27.52 10.20
N VAL A 460 9.35 -26.28 10.68
CA VAL A 460 9.03 -25.96 12.06
C VAL A 460 7.66 -26.46 12.50
N LEU A 461 6.66 -26.48 11.61
CA LEU A 461 5.32 -27.02 11.91
C LEU A 461 5.31 -28.56 11.97
N LEU A 462 6.26 -29.21 11.29
CA LEU A 462 6.45 -30.65 11.29
C LEU A 462 7.40 -31.13 12.40
N GLY A 463 7.84 -30.23 13.29
CA GLY A 463 8.80 -30.57 14.34
C GLY A 463 10.22 -30.82 13.84
N ARG A 464 10.57 -30.33 12.64
CA ARG A 464 11.89 -30.46 12.01
C ARG A 464 12.65 -29.14 12.08
N ASP A 465 13.98 -29.19 12.12
CA ASP A 465 14.81 -28.00 12.03
C ASP A 465 14.95 -27.60 10.54
N GLU A 466 14.86 -26.28 10.24
CA GLU A 466 15.12 -25.77 8.89
C GLU A 466 16.57 -26.02 8.43
N ALA A 467 17.52 -26.14 9.36
CA ALA A 467 18.91 -26.46 9.09
C ALA A 467 19.11 -27.93 8.62
N GLU A 468 18.19 -28.82 8.95
CA GLU A 468 18.25 -30.24 8.57
C GLU A 468 17.77 -30.50 7.13
N GLU A 469 17.06 -29.54 6.52
CA GLU A 469 16.56 -29.63 5.15
C GLU A 469 17.10 -28.48 4.27
N PRO A 470 18.41 -28.44 3.97
CA PRO A 470 18.97 -27.35 3.18
C PRO A 470 18.44 -27.40 1.74
N ARG A 471 17.93 -26.28 1.29
CA ARG A 471 17.44 -26.09 -0.08
C ARG A 471 18.64 -25.94 -1.04
N ALA A 472 18.60 -26.63 -2.17
CA ALA A 472 19.62 -26.56 -3.22
C ALA A 472 19.19 -25.64 -4.39
N GLY A 473 20.08 -25.36 -5.31
CA GLY A 473 19.79 -24.63 -6.53
C GLY A 473 19.18 -23.22 -6.31
N LEU A 474 18.17 -22.89 -7.12
CA LEU A 474 17.50 -21.60 -7.09
C LEU A 474 16.72 -21.37 -5.78
N ALA A 475 16.03 -22.41 -5.28
CA ALA A 475 15.33 -22.35 -4.02
C ALA A 475 16.27 -21.99 -2.85
N GLY A 476 17.43 -22.66 -2.79
CA GLY A 476 18.46 -22.36 -1.79
C GLY A 476 19.07 -20.96 -1.95
N PHE A 477 19.26 -20.48 -3.18
CA PHE A 477 19.69 -19.11 -3.41
C PHE A 477 18.66 -18.10 -2.86
N VAL A 478 17.38 -18.25 -3.19
CA VAL A 478 16.31 -17.37 -2.74
C VAL A 478 16.18 -17.40 -1.21
N ALA A 479 16.25 -18.57 -0.57
CA ALA A 479 16.22 -18.70 0.88
C ALA A 479 17.37 -17.94 1.56
N ARG A 480 18.60 -18.03 1.00
CA ARG A 480 19.75 -17.26 1.50
C ARG A 480 19.57 -15.75 1.30
N GLN A 481 18.99 -15.31 0.16
CA GLN A 481 18.70 -13.88 -0.06
C GLN A 481 17.63 -13.38 0.91
N GLN A 482 16.57 -14.14 1.14
CA GLN A 482 15.53 -13.83 2.13
C GLN A 482 16.14 -13.65 3.53
N ALA A 483 16.92 -14.62 4.02
CA ALA A 483 17.59 -14.53 5.32
C ALA A 483 18.54 -13.33 5.40
N SER A 484 19.31 -13.08 4.33
CA SER A 484 20.20 -11.94 4.23
C SER A 484 19.48 -10.59 4.27
N LEU A 485 18.36 -10.46 3.56
CA LEU A 485 17.53 -9.25 3.55
C LEU A 485 16.92 -8.99 4.93
N LEU A 486 16.35 -10.00 5.57
CA LEU A 486 15.79 -9.89 6.92
C LEU A 486 16.84 -9.46 7.93
N LYS A 487 18.02 -10.10 7.92
CA LYS A 487 19.14 -9.73 8.79
C LYS A 487 19.63 -8.30 8.58
N ARG A 488 19.63 -7.83 7.33
CA ARG A 488 20.09 -6.48 6.94
C ARG A 488 19.00 -5.42 7.01
N GLY A 489 17.75 -5.76 7.31
CA GLY A 489 16.63 -4.82 7.36
C GLY A 489 16.95 -3.54 8.14
N PRO A 490 17.44 -3.60 9.40
CA PRO A 490 17.79 -2.41 10.17
C PRO A 490 18.86 -1.54 9.48
N MET A 491 19.91 -2.16 8.91
CA MET A 491 20.96 -1.43 8.18
C MET A 491 20.42 -0.74 6.93
N ILE A 492 19.50 -1.38 6.19
CA ILE A 492 18.83 -0.78 5.02
C ILE A 492 18.07 0.46 5.45
N GLY A 493 17.34 0.41 6.56
CA GLY A 493 16.61 1.55 7.12
C GLY A 493 17.53 2.69 7.55
N VAL A 494 18.63 2.37 8.25
CA VAL A 494 19.65 3.34 8.67
C VAL A 494 20.32 4.00 7.45
N LEU A 495 20.65 3.24 6.42
CA LEU A 495 21.17 3.78 5.15
C LEU A 495 20.18 4.77 4.52
N GLY A 496 18.88 4.43 4.52
CA GLY A 496 17.83 5.33 4.04
C GLY A 496 17.79 6.66 4.82
N LEU A 497 17.85 6.60 6.15
CA LEU A 497 17.93 7.80 6.99
C LEU A 497 19.20 8.61 6.71
N ALA A 498 20.35 7.97 6.57
CA ALA A 498 21.60 8.63 6.25
C ALA A 498 21.55 9.37 4.90
N ILE A 499 20.90 8.78 3.89
CA ILE A 499 20.69 9.43 2.58
C ILE A 499 19.79 10.66 2.72
N LEU A 500 18.69 10.59 3.47
CA LEU A 500 17.79 11.72 3.72
C LEU A 500 18.51 12.86 4.46
N LEU A 501 19.28 12.53 5.49
CA LEU A 501 20.08 13.49 6.25
C LEU A 501 21.18 14.15 5.38
N ALA A 502 21.91 13.36 4.60
CA ALA A 502 22.92 13.86 3.68
C ALA A 502 22.31 14.81 2.63
N ALA A 503 21.16 14.46 2.05
CA ALA A 503 20.44 15.32 1.13
C ALA A 503 20.02 16.65 1.79
N GLY A 504 19.62 16.64 3.06
CA GLY A 504 19.33 17.83 3.85
C GLY A 504 20.56 18.72 4.09
N ILE A 505 21.68 18.14 4.53
CA ILE A 505 22.94 18.86 4.82
C ILE A 505 23.50 19.50 3.55
N LEU A 506 23.56 18.74 2.44
CA LEU A 506 24.06 19.26 1.17
C LEU A 506 23.24 20.45 0.69
N ARG A 507 21.95 20.46 0.95
CA ARG A 507 21.09 21.55 0.59
C ARG A 507 21.29 22.79 1.44
N LEU A 508 21.45 22.65 2.75
CA LEU A 508 21.74 23.78 3.64
C LEU A 508 23.07 24.47 3.24
N ARG A 509 24.07 23.69 2.83
CA ARG A 509 25.36 24.22 2.36
C ARG A 509 25.29 24.85 0.96
N GLY A 510 24.40 24.37 0.08
CA GLY A 510 24.21 24.92 -1.26
C GLY A 510 23.46 26.27 -1.24
N GLY A 511 22.43 26.41 -0.39
CA GLY A 511 21.68 27.66 -0.26
C GLY A 511 22.50 28.84 0.27
N SER A 512 23.52 28.62 1.10
CA SER A 512 24.39 29.67 1.59
C SER A 512 25.37 30.23 0.55
N ARG A 513 25.62 29.51 -0.56
CA ARG A 513 26.50 29.99 -1.64
C ARG A 513 25.80 30.85 -2.67
N ASP A 514 24.48 30.67 -2.82
CA ASP A 514 23.68 31.48 -3.74
C ASP A 514 23.31 32.84 -3.10
N ASP A 515 23.27 32.93 -1.76
CA ASP A 515 23.04 34.18 -1.00
C ASP A 515 24.30 35.08 -0.85
N GLU A 516 25.51 34.49 -0.99
CA GLU A 516 26.78 35.25 -1.00
C GLU A 516 27.17 35.80 -2.39
N ALA A 517 26.41 35.39 -3.43
CA ALA A 517 26.66 35.80 -4.82
C ALA A 517 25.67 36.86 -5.35
N VAL A 518 24.85 37.47 -4.49
CA VAL A 518 23.97 38.63 -4.73
C VAL A 518 24.46 39.79 -3.86
#